data_cdcc5a613dcdb044cc5be85294f12586
#
_entry.id   cdcc5a613dcdb044cc5be85294f12586
#
_cell.length_a   1.000
_cell.length_b   1.000
_cell.length_c   1.000
_cell.angle_alpha   90.00
_cell.angle_beta   90.00
_cell.angle_gamma   90.00
#
_symmetry.space_group_name_H-M   'P 1'
#
loop_
_entity.id
_entity.type
_entity.pdbx_description
1 polymer ?
#
loop_
_entity_poly.entity_id
_entity_poly.type
_entity_poly.pdbx_seq_one_letter_code
_entity_poly.pdbx_strand_id
1 'polypeptide(L)'
;ESGFADVVYNDFFIGDDADVDIVAGCGIHNDGIHLSQHDGVHTFHVGKNAKVRYVEKHYGEGSGSGKRVLNPVTVVHLDEDSYLEMETVQIEGVDNTKRVTKGDLKDRAQLVIKEKLMTSGNQNATTEFQVNLNGVDCSTNVVSRSVAKGNSFQGFYSKINGNNACAGHSECDAIIMDEACVTAVPEITANHVDASLIHEAAIGKIAGEQIIK
;
A
#
# COMPACT_ATOMS: atom_id res chain seq x y z
N GLU A 1 14.51 -2.85 -29.41
CA GLU A 1 13.14 -3.09 -28.98
C GLU A 1 12.66 -1.93 -28.13
N SER A 2 11.46 -1.45 -28.39
CA SER A 2 10.88 -0.31 -27.68
C SER A 2 10.42 -0.73 -26.29
N GLY A 3 10.70 0.07 -25.26
CA GLY A 3 10.04 -0.03 -23.98
C GLY A 3 8.53 0.17 -24.14
N PHE A 4 7.76 -0.21 -23.13
CA PHE A 4 6.31 0.03 -23.15
C PHE A 4 5.86 0.71 -21.84
N ALA A 5 4.76 1.44 -21.93
CA ALA A 5 4.05 1.96 -20.78
C ALA A 5 2.56 1.77 -21.03
N ASP A 6 1.85 1.21 -20.07
CA ASP A 6 0.41 1.07 -20.12
C ASP A 6 -0.25 1.55 -18.82
N VAL A 7 -1.53 1.88 -18.94
CA VAL A 7 -2.40 2.21 -17.79
C VAL A 7 -3.64 1.35 -17.90
N VAL A 8 -3.93 0.61 -16.83
CA VAL A 8 -5.08 -0.29 -16.76
C VAL A 8 -6.03 0.17 -15.64
N TYR A 9 -7.31 0.31 -15.99
CA TYR A 9 -8.35 0.70 -15.05
C TYR A 9 -9.24 -0.51 -14.73
N ASN A 10 -9.42 -0.78 -13.44
CA ASN A 10 -10.28 -1.84 -12.94
C ASN A 10 -11.23 -1.28 -11.89
N ASP A 11 -12.53 -1.32 -12.18
CA ASP A 11 -13.56 -0.92 -11.24
C ASP A 11 -14.25 -2.16 -10.67
N PHE A 12 -14.24 -2.30 -9.35
CA PHE A 12 -14.85 -3.40 -8.61
C PHE A 12 -16.12 -2.89 -7.93
N PHE A 13 -17.27 -3.35 -8.39
CA PHE A 13 -18.56 -3.06 -7.79
C PHE A 13 -19.01 -4.24 -6.95
N ILE A 14 -18.91 -4.12 -5.64
CA ILE A 14 -19.31 -5.15 -4.68
C ILE A 14 -20.67 -4.78 -4.13
N GLY A 15 -21.67 -5.63 -4.38
CA GLY A 15 -23.04 -5.38 -3.92
C GLY A 15 -23.20 -5.48 -2.40
N ASP A 16 -24.34 -4.99 -1.91
CA ASP A 16 -24.68 -5.07 -0.49
C ASP A 16 -24.68 -6.54 -0.03
N ASP A 17 -24.29 -6.77 1.24
CA ASP A 17 -24.24 -8.08 1.89
C ASP A 17 -23.30 -9.13 1.22
N ALA A 18 -22.54 -8.75 0.22
CA ALA A 18 -21.61 -9.66 -0.45
C ALA A 18 -20.41 -10.03 0.43
N ASP A 19 -19.91 -11.25 0.30
CA ASP A 19 -18.66 -11.73 0.92
C ASP A 19 -17.75 -12.26 -0.20
N VAL A 20 -16.62 -11.56 -0.45
CA VAL A 20 -15.82 -11.76 -1.66
C VAL A 20 -14.33 -11.82 -1.33
N ASP A 21 -13.65 -12.81 -1.89
CA ASP A 21 -12.19 -12.91 -1.92
C ASP A 21 -11.67 -12.61 -3.33
N ILE A 22 -10.76 -11.64 -3.45
CA ILE A 22 -10.14 -11.24 -4.72
C ILE A 22 -8.64 -11.42 -4.60
N VAL A 23 -8.04 -12.12 -5.55
CA VAL A 23 -6.59 -12.26 -5.68
C VAL A 23 -6.17 -11.66 -7.01
N ALA A 24 -5.27 -10.69 -6.96
CA ALA A 24 -4.71 -10.02 -8.11
C ALA A 24 -3.18 -10.18 -8.17
N GLY A 25 -2.62 -10.10 -9.36
CA GLY A 25 -1.19 -10.07 -9.58
C GLY A 25 -0.85 -9.08 -10.68
N CYS A 26 0.03 -8.12 -10.38
CA CYS A 26 0.60 -7.21 -11.36
C CYS A 26 2.08 -7.52 -11.51
N GLY A 27 2.45 -8.04 -12.69
CA GLY A 27 3.81 -8.37 -13.04
C GLY A 27 4.33 -7.46 -14.14
N ILE A 28 5.62 -7.14 -14.11
CA ILE A 28 6.28 -6.43 -15.19
C ILE A 28 7.50 -7.21 -15.66
N HIS A 29 7.53 -7.50 -16.94
CA HIS A 29 8.64 -8.23 -17.58
C HIS A 29 9.46 -7.30 -18.47
N ASN A 30 10.78 -7.36 -18.35
CA ASN A 30 11.68 -6.56 -19.19
C ASN A 30 12.98 -7.29 -19.49
N ASP A 31 13.12 -7.75 -20.73
CA ASP A 31 14.37 -8.34 -21.28
C ASP A 31 15.16 -7.36 -22.14
N GLY A 32 14.67 -6.12 -22.29
CA GLY A 32 15.26 -5.07 -23.11
C GLY A 32 16.13 -4.07 -22.32
N ILE A 33 16.48 -3.00 -23.01
CA ILE A 33 17.30 -1.90 -22.46
C ILE A 33 16.46 -0.65 -22.13
N HIS A 34 15.22 -0.61 -22.60
CA HIS A 34 14.31 0.51 -22.38
C HIS A 34 13.41 0.26 -21.15
N LEU A 35 12.83 1.33 -20.63
CA LEU A 35 11.88 1.27 -19.53
C LEU A 35 10.64 0.46 -19.89
N SER A 36 10.19 -0.42 -18.99
CA SER A 36 8.86 -0.99 -19.00
C SER A 36 8.08 -0.47 -17.77
N GLN A 37 6.88 0.02 -17.99
CA GLN A 37 6.03 0.60 -16.95
C GLN A 37 4.60 0.07 -17.05
N HIS A 38 4.03 -0.26 -15.89
CA HIS A 38 2.63 -0.63 -15.75
C HIS A 38 2.01 0.16 -14.61
N ASP A 39 0.95 0.91 -14.92
CA ASP A 39 0.20 1.70 -13.95
C ASP A 39 -1.22 1.13 -13.82
N GLY A 40 -1.48 0.41 -12.75
CA GLY A 40 -2.81 -0.10 -12.43
C GLY A 40 -3.62 0.92 -11.62
N VAL A 41 -4.84 1.23 -12.05
CA VAL A 41 -5.79 2.03 -11.28
C VAL A 41 -6.95 1.15 -10.89
N HIS A 42 -7.11 0.89 -9.59
CA HIS A 42 -8.14 0.02 -9.04
C HIS A 42 -9.10 0.84 -8.20
N THR A 43 -10.39 0.82 -8.54
CA THR A 43 -11.42 1.48 -7.74
C THR A 43 -12.36 0.45 -7.14
N PHE A 44 -12.53 0.47 -5.82
CA PHE A 44 -13.44 -0.40 -5.09
C PHE A 44 -14.65 0.40 -4.62
N HIS A 45 -15.83 -0.01 -5.08
CA HIS A 45 -17.11 0.44 -4.58
C HIS A 45 -17.73 -0.69 -3.76
N VAL A 46 -17.62 -0.60 -2.43
CA VAL A 46 -18.06 -1.66 -1.53
C VAL A 46 -19.40 -1.28 -0.91
N GLY A 47 -20.43 -2.06 -1.21
CA GLY A 47 -21.79 -1.84 -0.75
C GLY A 47 -21.98 -2.10 0.75
N LYS A 48 -23.16 -1.81 1.26
CA LYS A 48 -23.50 -1.91 2.68
C LYS A 48 -23.34 -3.33 3.19
N ASN A 49 -22.76 -3.47 4.40
CA ASN A 49 -22.55 -4.76 5.06
C ASN A 49 -21.75 -5.79 4.24
N ALA A 50 -21.09 -5.36 3.17
CA ALA A 50 -20.26 -6.26 2.35
C ALA A 50 -18.88 -6.46 2.99
N LYS A 51 -18.30 -7.64 2.76
CA LYS A 51 -16.96 -8.02 3.21
C LYS A 51 -16.09 -8.37 2.01
N VAL A 52 -14.92 -7.72 1.93
CA VAL A 52 -13.98 -7.96 0.84
C VAL A 52 -12.61 -8.27 1.43
N ARG A 53 -11.98 -9.33 0.94
CA ARG A 53 -10.56 -9.62 1.16
C ARG A 53 -9.86 -9.53 -0.19
N TYR A 54 -8.92 -8.60 -0.29
CA TYR A 54 -8.16 -8.33 -1.50
C TYR A 54 -6.68 -8.60 -1.24
N VAL A 55 -6.08 -9.48 -2.02
CA VAL A 55 -4.64 -9.77 -1.99
C VAL A 55 -4.04 -9.42 -3.34
N GLU A 56 -3.06 -8.53 -3.33
CA GLU A 56 -2.35 -8.12 -4.54
C GLU A 56 -0.85 -8.40 -4.41
N LYS A 57 -0.29 -9.04 -5.44
CA LYS A 57 1.16 -9.30 -5.53
C LYS A 57 1.76 -8.52 -6.69
N HIS A 58 2.83 -7.79 -6.40
CA HIS A 58 3.64 -7.08 -7.38
C HIS A 58 4.99 -7.74 -7.54
N TYR A 59 5.41 -7.95 -8.77
CA TYR A 59 6.72 -8.55 -9.07
C TYR A 59 7.27 -8.04 -10.40
N GLY A 60 8.60 -8.02 -10.50
CA GLY A 60 9.31 -7.71 -11.73
C GLY A 60 10.20 -8.87 -12.15
N GLU A 61 10.24 -9.16 -13.44
CA GLU A 61 11.03 -10.22 -14.03
C GLU A 61 11.80 -9.73 -15.27
N GLY A 62 12.71 -10.58 -15.74
CA GLY A 62 13.46 -10.36 -16.97
C GLY A 62 14.93 -10.06 -16.73
N SER A 63 15.75 -10.37 -17.74
CA SER A 63 17.20 -10.23 -17.73
C SER A 63 17.69 -8.91 -18.32
N GLY A 64 16.79 -8.06 -18.80
CA GLY A 64 17.11 -6.77 -19.40
C GLY A 64 17.67 -5.76 -18.42
N SER A 65 18.42 -4.78 -18.93
CA SER A 65 18.95 -3.66 -18.15
C SER A 65 17.98 -2.48 -18.04
N GLY A 66 16.87 -2.51 -18.78
CA GLY A 66 15.81 -1.50 -18.68
C GLY A 66 15.06 -1.58 -17.37
N LYS A 67 14.64 -0.44 -16.84
CA LYS A 67 13.90 -0.38 -15.57
C LYS A 67 12.51 -0.99 -15.67
N ARG A 68 12.08 -1.60 -14.57
CA ARG A 68 10.74 -2.12 -14.33
C ARG A 68 10.03 -1.23 -13.33
N VAL A 69 8.96 -0.56 -13.79
CA VAL A 69 8.23 0.45 -13.01
C VAL A 69 6.78 0.03 -12.83
N LEU A 70 6.30 0.04 -11.59
CA LEU A 70 4.92 -0.23 -11.21
C LEU A 70 4.40 0.92 -10.34
N ASN A 71 3.39 1.66 -10.79
CA ASN A 71 2.79 2.74 -10.03
C ASN A 71 1.28 2.49 -9.82
N PRO A 72 0.91 1.59 -8.91
CA PRO A 72 -0.49 1.29 -8.65
C PRO A 72 -1.17 2.43 -7.89
N VAL A 73 -2.40 2.73 -8.30
CA VAL A 73 -3.31 3.63 -7.60
C VAL A 73 -4.54 2.84 -7.18
N THR A 74 -4.90 2.89 -5.91
CA THR A 74 -6.11 2.24 -5.41
C THR A 74 -7.00 3.29 -4.75
N VAL A 75 -8.27 3.31 -5.15
CA VAL A 75 -9.30 4.17 -4.56
C VAL A 75 -10.38 3.28 -3.96
N VAL A 76 -10.77 3.56 -2.72
CA VAL A 76 -11.71 2.74 -1.96
C VAL A 76 -12.85 3.59 -1.45
N HIS A 77 -14.08 3.22 -1.80
CA HIS A 77 -15.30 3.79 -1.26
C HIS A 77 -16.03 2.72 -0.47
N LEU A 78 -16.04 2.85 0.87
CA LEU A 78 -16.71 1.92 1.77
C LEU A 78 -18.04 2.49 2.24
N ASP A 79 -19.13 1.81 1.91
CA ASP A 79 -20.45 2.15 2.41
C ASP A 79 -20.66 1.67 3.85
N GLU A 80 -21.79 1.96 4.46
CA GLU A 80 -22.10 1.68 5.85
C GLU A 80 -21.90 0.19 6.20
N ASP A 81 -21.32 -0.10 7.37
CA ASP A 81 -21.10 -1.45 7.91
C ASP A 81 -20.20 -2.35 7.04
N SER A 82 -19.58 -1.81 5.99
CA SER A 82 -18.73 -2.60 5.10
C SER A 82 -17.31 -2.81 5.66
N TYR A 83 -16.67 -3.87 5.20
CA TYR A 83 -15.30 -4.24 5.57
C TYR A 83 -14.46 -4.51 4.32
N LEU A 84 -13.30 -3.89 4.24
CA LEU A 84 -12.30 -4.23 3.25
C LEU A 84 -10.94 -4.47 3.92
N GLU A 85 -10.39 -5.65 3.73
CA GLU A 85 -8.99 -5.95 4.04
C GLU A 85 -8.20 -6.03 2.73
N MET A 86 -7.13 -5.25 2.65
CA MET A 86 -6.19 -5.24 1.52
C MET A 86 -4.82 -5.71 2.00
N GLU A 87 -4.29 -6.75 1.39
CA GLU A 87 -2.91 -7.17 1.56
C GLU A 87 -2.14 -6.95 0.27
N THR A 88 -1.08 -6.13 0.32
CA THR A 88 -0.21 -5.88 -0.83
C THR A 88 1.18 -6.42 -0.53
N VAL A 89 1.74 -7.18 -1.49
CA VAL A 89 3.04 -7.82 -1.35
C VAL A 89 3.92 -7.46 -2.54
N GLN A 90 5.07 -6.83 -2.27
CA GLN A 90 6.09 -6.53 -3.28
C GLN A 90 7.46 -6.89 -2.71
N ILE A 91 8.04 -7.99 -3.18
CA ILE A 91 9.27 -8.57 -2.60
C ILE A 91 10.46 -8.36 -3.50
N GLU A 92 10.31 -8.44 -4.83
CA GLU A 92 11.45 -8.44 -5.74
C GLU A 92 11.13 -7.92 -7.14
N GLY A 93 12.18 -7.54 -7.85
CA GLY A 93 12.18 -7.34 -9.30
C GLY A 93 11.65 -6.00 -9.80
N VAL A 94 11.02 -5.20 -8.95
CA VAL A 94 10.52 -3.88 -9.33
C VAL A 94 11.56 -2.82 -8.98
N ASP A 95 12.01 -2.05 -9.96
CA ASP A 95 13.08 -1.06 -9.76
C ASP A 95 12.55 0.25 -9.16
N ASN A 96 11.38 0.70 -9.59
CA ASN A 96 10.72 1.88 -9.04
C ASN A 96 9.22 1.64 -8.85
N THR A 97 8.71 2.02 -7.70
CA THR A 97 7.29 2.00 -7.38
C THR A 97 6.87 3.30 -6.70
N LYS A 98 5.73 3.83 -7.14
CA LYS A 98 4.96 4.80 -6.37
C LYS A 98 3.53 4.28 -6.23
N ARG A 99 3.22 3.71 -5.06
CA ARG A 99 1.87 3.25 -4.70
C ARG A 99 1.10 4.37 -4.04
N VAL A 100 -0.14 4.59 -4.46
CA VAL A 100 -1.06 5.53 -3.82
C VAL A 100 -2.35 4.80 -3.49
N THR A 101 -2.78 4.84 -2.23
CA THR A 101 -4.06 4.28 -1.78
C THR A 101 -4.88 5.36 -1.09
N LYS A 102 -6.12 5.55 -1.55
CA LYS A 102 -7.07 6.51 -0.97
C LYS A 102 -8.33 5.80 -0.54
N GLY A 103 -8.83 6.12 0.65
CA GLY A 103 -10.05 5.53 1.19
C GLY A 103 -11.00 6.58 1.76
N ASP A 104 -12.29 6.43 1.44
CA ASP A 104 -13.38 7.21 2.02
C ASP A 104 -14.37 6.24 2.70
N LEU A 105 -14.56 6.41 4.02
CA LEU A 105 -15.33 5.50 4.85
C LEU A 105 -16.58 6.18 5.38
N LYS A 106 -17.73 5.50 5.23
CA LYS A 106 -19.02 5.86 5.85
C LYS A 106 -19.17 5.21 7.23
N ASP A 107 -20.36 5.30 7.80
CA ASP A 107 -20.65 4.86 9.17
C ASP A 107 -20.29 3.37 9.39
N ARG A 108 -19.55 3.08 10.46
CA ARG A 108 -19.12 1.74 10.90
C ARG A 108 -18.33 0.94 9.85
N ALA A 109 -17.95 1.59 8.75
CA ALA A 109 -17.09 0.97 7.75
C ALA A 109 -15.67 0.76 8.29
N GLN A 110 -15.01 -0.31 7.85
CA GLN A 110 -13.68 -0.67 8.32
C GLN A 110 -12.74 -0.95 7.13
N LEU A 111 -11.59 -0.27 7.15
CA LEU A 111 -10.53 -0.48 6.16
C LEU A 111 -9.26 -0.96 6.85
N VAL A 112 -8.80 -2.14 6.49
CA VAL A 112 -7.53 -2.71 6.95
C VAL A 112 -6.58 -2.81 5.77
N ILE A 113 -5.40 -2.18 5.89
CA ILE A 113 -4.35 -2.24 4.87
C ILE A 113 -3.12 -2.87 5.48
N LYS A 114 -2.62 -3.94 4.84
CA LYS A 114 -1.40 -4.66 5.20
C LYS A 114 -0.44 -4.62 4.02
N GLU A 115 0.68 -3.95 4.19
CA GLU A 115 1.74 -3.92 3.19
C GLU A 115 2.92 -4.77 3.62
N LYS A 116 3.45 -5.57 2.70
CA LYS A 116 4.72 -6.27 2.82
C LYS A 116 5.63 -5.83 1.68
N LEU A 117 6.70 -5.11 2.02
CA LEU A 117 7.58 -4.50 1.04
C LEU A 117 9.03 -4.90 1.29
N MET A 118 9.72 -5.32 0.23
CA MET A 118 11.16 -5.50 0.26
C MET A 118 11.79 -4.75 -0.91
N THR A 119 12.87 -4.04 -0.63
CA THR A 119 13.69 -3.38 -1.64
C THR A 119 15.16 -3.76 -1.47
N SER A 120 15.88 -3.85 -2.58
CA SER A 120 17.29 -4.19 -2.60
C SER A 120 18.05 -3.45 -3.71
N GLY A 121 19.38 -3.51 -3.67
CA GLY A 121 20.22 -2.82 -4.66
C GLY A 121 19.92 -1.33 -4.70
N ASN A 122 19.54 -0.80 -5.85
CA ASN A 122 19.19 0.62 -6.07
C ASN A 122 17.68 0.83 -6.28
N GLN A 123 16.84 -0.07 -5.79
CA GLN A 123 15.39 0.04 -5.93
C GLN A 123 14.82 1.19 -5.09
N ASN A 124 13.75 1.80 -5.59
CA ASN A 124 13.03 2.85 -4.90
C ASN A 124 11.54 2.49 -4.79
N ALA A 125 11.01 2.56 -3.59
CA ALA A 125 9.58 2.35 -3.37
C ALA A 125 9.01 3.45 -2.47
N THR A 126 7.96 4.11 -2.94
CA THR A 126 7.21 5.08 -2.16
C THR A 126 5.77 4.61 -2.04
N THR A 127 5.26 4.61 -0.82
CA THR A 127 3.88 4.26 -0.53
C THR A 127 3.17 5.43 0.15
N GLU A 128 2.05 5.85 -0.42
CA GLU A 128 1.22 6.94 0.09
C GLU A 128 -0.17 6.39 0.44
N PHE A 129 -0.58 6.53 1.70
CA PHE A 129 -1.91 6.19 2.16
C PHE A 129 -2.65 7.45 2.60
N GLN A 130 -3.86 7.63 2.11
CA GLN A 130 -4.77 8.68 2.57
C GLN A 130 -6.13 8.08 2.89
N VAL A 131 -6.57 8.17 4.14
CA VAL A 131 -7.86 7.65 4.58
C VAL A 131 -8.68 8.76 5.24
N ASN A 132 -9.90 8.95 4.74
CA ASN A 132 -10.88 9.86 5.29
C ASN A 132 -11.94 9.08 6.08
N LEU A 133 -11.95 9.26 7.38
CA LEU A 133 -12.89 8.64 8.31
C LEU A 133 -14.10 9.60 8.47
N ASN A 134 -15.04 9.49 7.53
CA ASN A 134 -16.16 10.44 7.42
C ASN A 134 -17.41 10.02 8.23
N GLY A 135 -17.57 8.71 8.42
CA GLY A 135 -18.72 8.16 9.15
C GLY A 135 -18.50 8.04 10.65
N VAL A 136 -19.60 7.89 11.38
CA VAL A 136 -19.58 7.58 12.82
C VAL A 136 -19.12 6.13 13.02
N ASP A 137 -18.27 5.89 14.02
CA ASP A 137 -17.74 4.58 14.40
C ASP A 137 -16.99 3.84 13.28
N CYS A 138 -16.58 4.55 12.22
CA CYS A 138 -15.74 3.96 11.21
C CYS A 138 -14.27 3.84 11.68
N SER A 139 -13.52 2.93 11.09
CA SER A 139 -12.14 2.71 11.50
C SER A 139 -11.21 2.32 10.36
N THR A 140 -9.92 2.65 10.53
CA THR A 140 -8.86 2.18 9.64
C THR A 140 -7.65 1.70 10.43
N ASN A 141 -7.00 0.66 9.89
CA ASN A 141 -5.72 0.16 10.38
C ASN A 141 -4.77 -0.02 9.18
N VAL A 142 -3.72 0.79 9.12
CA VAL A 142 -2.72 0.78 8.05
C VAL A 142 -1.40 0.29 8.63
N VAL A 143 -0.95 -0.88 8.21
CA VAL A 143 0.30 -1.51 8.69
C VAL A 143 1.22 -1.78 7.51
N SER A 144 2.41 -1.16 7.52
CA SER A 144 3.49 -1.45 6.57
C SER A 144 4.63 -2.15 7.29
N ARG A 145 5.00 -3.33 6.81
CA ARG A 145 6.16 -4.09 7.25
C ARG A 145 7.15 -4.26 6.12
N SER A 146 8.36 -3.78 6.34
CA SER A 146 9.32 -3.70 5.24
C SER A 146 10.74 -4.06 5.61
N VAL A 147 11.51 -4.43 4.57
CA VAL A 147 12.95 -4.61 4.63
C VAL A 147 13.58 -3.81 3.49
N ALA A 148 14.52 -2.94 3.83
CA ALA A 148 15.32 -2.19 2.86
C ALA A 148 16.77 -2.64 2.94
N LYS A 149 17.36 -3.01 1.78
CA LYS A 149 18.70 -3.58 1.69
C LYS A 149 19.52 -2.94 0.56
N GLY A 150 20.85 -2.99 0.67
CA GLY A 150 21.76 -2.42 -0.32
C GLY A 150 21.77 -0.89 -0.24
N ASN A 151 21.56 -0.22 -1.38
CA ASN A 151 21.44 1.24 -1.47
C ASN A 151 19.98 1.66 -1.75
N SER A 152 19.01 0.80 -1.41
CA SER A 152 17.61 1.05 -1.73
C SER A 152 16.98 2.12 -0.86
N PHE A 153 15.89 2.69 -1.37
CA PHE A 153 15.11 3.70 -0.66
C PHE A 153 13.66 3.26 -0.50
N GLN A 154 13.10 3.50 0.68
CA GLN A 154 11.68 3.37 0.93
C GLN A 154 11.12 4.64 1.58
N GLY A 155 9.99 5.13 1.06
CA GLY A 155 9.21 6.21 1.64
C GLY A 155 7.83 5.73 2.04
N PHE A 156 7.48 5.87 3.31
CA PHE A 156 6.15 5.60 3.83
C PHE A 156 5.49 6.91 4.24
N TYR A 157 4.38 7.25 3.59
CA TYR A 157 3.59 8.44 3.87
C TYR A 157 2.17 8.02 4.18
N SER A 158 1.68 8.32 5.37
CA SER A 158 0.31 8.01 5.75
C SER A 158 -0.39 9.26 6.24
N LYS A 159 -1.61 9.49 5.72
CA LYS A 159 -2.49 10.57 6.14
C LYS A 159 -3.84 10.02 6.56
N ILE A 160 -4.21 10.19 7.83
CA ILE A 160 -5.51 9.80 8.35
C ILE A 160 -6.25 11.03 8.81
N ASN A 161 -7.41 11.29 8.22
CA ASN A 161 -8.31 12.38 8.58
C ASN A 161 -9.51 11.82 9.36
N GLY A 162 -9.59 12.12 10.64
CA GLY A 162 -10.72 11.77 11.50
C GLY A 162 -11.78 12.88 11.48
N ASN A 163 -12.78 12.72 10.62
CA ASN A 163 -13.80 13.74 10.38
C ASN A 163 -15.06 13.56 11.23
N ASN A 164 -15.13 12.49 12.02
CA ASN A 164 -16.24 12.15 12.90
C ASN A 164 -15.74 11.39 14.14
N ALA A 165 -16.63 10.90 15.01
CA ALA A 165 -16.31 9.94 16.05
C ALA A 165 -15.81 8.64 15.36
N CYS A 166 -14.52 8.38 15.39
CA CYS A 166 -13.88 7.34 14.59
C CYS A 166 -12.55 6.89 15.21
N ALA A 167 -11.98 5.81 14.70
CA ALA A 167 -10.68 5.32 15.12
C ALA A 167 -9.75 5.10 13.93
N GLY A 168 -8.50 5.54 14.05
CA GLY A 168 -7.49 5.35 13.02
C GLY A 168 -6.14 4.98 13.62
N HIS A 169 -5.48 3.97 13.02
CA HIS A 169 -4.14 3.55 13.37
C HIS A 169 -3.27 3.43 12.12
N SER A 170 -2.03 3.91 12.23
CA SER A 170 -1.00 3.78 11.19
C SER A 170 0.29 3.28 11.81
N GLU A 171 0.84 2.19 11.30
CA GLU A 171 2.06 1.55 11.77
C GLU A 171 3.06 1.36 10.64
N CYS A 172 4.33 1.72 10.87
CA CYS A 172 5.42 1.49 9.93
C CYS A 172 6.57 0.77 10.63
N ASP A 173 6.72 -0.52 10.37
CA ASP A 173 7.82 -1.33 10.85
C ASP A 173 8.81 -1.60 9.72
N ALA A 174 10.05 -1.16 9.88
CA ALA A 174 11.07 -1.31 8.86
C ALA A 174 12.38 -1.83 9.43
N ILE A 175 12.99 -2.77 8.71
CA ILE A 175 14.36 -3.23 8.93
C ILE A 175 15.24 -2.64 7.85
N ILE A 176 16.29 -1.93 8.26
CA ILE A 176 17.30 -1.34 7.37
C ILE A 176 18.57 -2.19 7.43
N MET A 177 19.07 -2.55 6.28
CA MET A 177 20.36 -3.24 6.12
C MET A 177 21.24 -2.46 5.15
N ASP A 178 22.56 -2.63 5.30
CA ASP A 178 23.59 -2.00 4.47
C ASP A 178 23.47 -0.47 4.49
N GLU A 179 23.46 0.18 3.34
CA GLU A 179 23.33 1.63 3.17
C GLU A 179 21.90 2.07 2.75
N ALA A 180 20.92 1.18 2.92
CA ALA A 180 19.54 1.50 2.60
C ALA A 180 18.98 2.61 3.50
N CYS A 181 17.95 3.28 3.02
CA CYS A 181 17.27 4.36 3.71
C CYS A 181 15.77 4.15 3.74
N VAL A 182 15.17 4.36 4.90
CA VAL A 182 13.70 4.35 5.07
C VAL A 182 13.27 5.66 5.70
N THR A 183 12.25 6.28 5.12
CA THR A 183 11.61 7.49 5.65
C THR A 183 10.14 7.20 5.94
N ALA A 184 9.69 7.50 7.15
CA ALA A 184 8.29 7.43 7.54
C ALA A 184 7.77 8.82 7.91
N VAL A 185 6.69 9.24 7.25
CA VAL A 185 6.06 10.55 7.47
C VAL A 185 4.57 10.33 7.71
N PRO A 186 4.17 10.10 8.96
CA PRO A 186 2.76 10.01 9.31
C PRO A 186 2.14 11.40 9.48
N GLU A 187 0.93 11.56 9.02
CA GLU A 187 0.08 12.74 9.24
C GLU A 187 -1.27 12.27 9.79
N ILE A 188 -1.65 12.78 10.94
CA ILE A 188 -2.98 12.54 11.53
C ILE A 188 -3.67 13.86 11.81
N THR A 189 -4.93 13.97 11.37
CA THR A 189 -5.74 15.16 11.54
C THR A 189 -7.06 14.81 12.22
N ALA A 190 -7.21 15.16 13.49
CA ALA A 190 -8.45 14.97 14.23
C ALA A 190 -9.34 16.21 14.06
N ASN A 191 -10.30 16.11 13.16
CA ASN A 191 -11.29 17.17 12.90
C ASN A 191 -12.52 17.05 13.80
N HIS A 192 -12.64 15.99 14.57
CA HIS A 192 -13.73 15.74 15.52
C HIS A 192 -13.16 15.44 16.90
N VAL A 193 -13.84 15.88 17.94
CA VAL A 193 -13.39 15.72 19.34
C VAL A 193 -13.27 14.27 19.78
N ASP A 194 -14.10 13.39 19.24
CA ASP A 194 -14.09 11.95 19.52
C ASP A 194 -13.31 11.13 18.47
N ALA A 195 -12.51 11.79 17.62
CA ALA A 195 -11.59 11.08 16.72
C ALA A 195 -10.37 10.55 17.50
N SER A 196 -10.21 9.23 17.56
CA SER A 196 -9.06 8.56 18.19
C SER A 196 -8.07 8.11 17.12
N LEU A 197 -7.00 8.87 16.96
CA LEU A 197 -6.00 8.60 15.92
C LEU A 197 -4.63 8.33 16.56
N ILE A 198 -3.99 7.24 16.15
CA ILE A 198 -2.68 6.81 16.66
C ILE A 198 -1.77 6.52 15.47
N HIS A 199 -0.50 6.87 15.60
CA HIS A 199 0.52 6.38 14.69
C HIS A 199 1.71 5.82 15.48
N GLU A 200 2.34 4.77 14.91
CA GLU A 200 3.53 4.12 15.45
C GLU A 200 4.55 3.88 14.35
N ALA A 201 5.83 3.89 14.71
CA ALA A 201 6.91 3.54 13.80
C ALA A 201 8.04 2.85 14.56
N ALA A 202 8.46 1.69 14.06
CA ALA A 202 9.63 0.98 14.53
C ALA A 202 10.60 0.76 13.38
N ILE A 203 11.65 1.58 13.32
CA ILE A 203 12.66 1.51 12.27
C ILE A 203 14.00 1.14 12.91
N GLY A 204 14.52 -0.04 12.57
CA GLY A 204 15.75 -0.58 13.10
C GLY A 204 16.80 -0.87 12.02
N LYS A 205 18.05 -0.48 12.24
CA LYS A 205 19.19 -0.88 11.40
C LYS A 205 19.83 -2.14 11.98
N ILE A 206 19.98 -3.18 11.15
CA ILE A 206 20.65 -4.42 11.50
C ILE A 206 22.01 -4.44 10.79
N ALA A 207 23.09 -4.59 11.58
CA ALA A 207 24.41 -4.82 11.02
C ALA A 207 24.52 -6.25 10.47
N GLY A 208 25.14 -6.43 9.29
CA GLY A 208 25.25 -7.74 8.64
C GLY A 208 25.85 -8.85 9.51
N GLU A 209 26.71 -8.52 10.46
CA GLU A 209 27.30 -9.46 11.43
C GLU A 209 26.29 -10.04 12.45
N GLN A 210 25.13 -9.41 12.62
CA GLN A 210 24.08 -9.86 13.55
C GLN A 210 23.20 -10.97 12.96
N ILE A 211 23.29 -11.23 11.66
CA ILE A 211 22.48 -12.24 10.95
C ILE A 211 23.15 -13.63 10.98
N ILE A 212 24.42 -13.71 11.38
CA ILE A 212 25.25 -14.94 11.31
C ILE A 212 25.25 -15.74 12.64
N LYS A 213 24.36 -15.43 13.56
CA LYS A 213 24.24 -16.17 14.83
C LYS A 213 23.00 -17.06 14.87
#